data_a84ef1210b438cda9b18b33e75977262
#
_entry.id   a84ef1210b438cda9b18b33e75977262
#
_cell.length_a   1.000
_cell.length_b   1.000
_cell.length_c   1.000
_cell.angle_alpha   90.00
_cell.angle_beta   90.00
_cell.angle_gamma   90.00
#
_symmetry.space_group_name_H-M   'P 1'
#
loop_
_entity.id
_entity.type
_entity.pdbx_description
1 polymer ?
#
loop_
_entity_poly.entity_id
_entity_poly.type
_entity_poly.pdbx_seq_one_letter_code
_entity_poly.pdbx_strand_id
1 'polypeptide(L)'
;MRHGGITPARMGAAGGANSADRPREECGVFGACMNPGADAALTTFYGLMSLQHRGQDSAGIASSHGERVRVVKGPGLAAEVFHEDALARLSGYVAIGHVRNAARADEDDTAIQPFVFRYTGGMMAVAHNGSITNGKALRERLGRSGVVFQSESDAEVIGSLVARYYSLGMIGAIERAMEDLEGAYSLLVMAGNTIYAVRDPYGFRPLAVGSSPEGWAVASETCALDAVGMTDQRD
;
A
#
# COMPACT_ATOMS: atom_id res chain seq x y z
N MET A 1 -66.39 34.58 12.48
CA MET A 1 -65.78 33.33 12.00
C MET A 1 -64.34 33.61 11.73
N ARG A 2 -63.47 33.16 12.61
CA ARG A 2 -62.02 33.35 12.45
C ARG A 2 -61.38 31.99 12.10
N HIS A 3 -60.82 31.85 10.90
CA HIS A 3 -60.12 30.64 10.52
C HIS A 3 -58.72 30.69 11.13
N GLY A 4 -58.43 29.74 12.05
CA GLY A 4 -57.09 29.53 12.57
C GLY A 4 -56.28 28.70 11.59
N GLY A 5 -55.20 29.30 11.07
CA GLY A 5 -54.23 28.56 10.28
C GLY A 5 -53.29 27.74 11.16
N ILE A 6 -53.19 26.47 10.89
CA ILE A 6 -52.25 25.56 11.53
C ILE A 6 -50.92 25.65 10.74
N THR A 7 -49.87 26.16 11.39
CA THR A 7 -48.51 26.17 10.87
C THR A 7 -47.86 24.78 11.10
N PRO A 8 -47.35 24.14 10.08
CA PRO A 8 -46.64 22.87 10.31
C PRO A 8 -45.31 23.12 11.03
N ALA A 9 -45.09 22.34 12.09
CA ALA A 9 -43.84 22.32 12.84
C ALA A 9 -42.69 21.89 11.92
N ARG A 10 -41.61 22.67 11.89
CA ARG A 10 -40.33 22.28 11.28
C ARG A 10 -39.78 21.08 12.05
N MET A 11 -39.69 19.93 11.40
CA MET A 11 -38.90 18.83 11.88
C MET A 11 -37.43 19.27 11.89
N GLY A 12 -36.86 19.31 13.09
CA GLY A 12 -35.44 19.57 13.29
C GLY A 12 -34.62 18.56 12.53
N ALA A 13 -33.66 19.02 11.75
CA ALA A 13 -32.66 18.18 11.12
C ALA A 13 -31.94 17.37 12.22
N ALA A 14 -32.03 16.05 12.12
CA ALA A 14 -31.25 15.14 12.96
C ALA A 14 -29.78 15.51 12.83
N GLY A 15 -29.13 15.76 13.98
CA GLY A 15 -27.73 16.12 14.06
C GLY A 15 -26.86 15.14 13.27
N GLY A 16 -26.01 15.69 12.40
CA GLY A 16 -25.05 14.90 11.66
C GLY A 16 -24.19 14.09 12.63
N ALA A 17 -24.20 12.78 12.48
CA ALA A 17 -23.27 11.91 13.16
C ALA A 17 -21.86 12.41 12.85
N ASN A 18 -21.09 12.67 13.90
CA ASN A 18 -19.70 13.15 13.81
C ASN A 18 -18.92 12.19 12.93
N SER A 19 -18.39 12.62 11.78
CA SER A 19 -17.67 11.79 10.81
C SER A 19 -16.35 11.23 11.37
N ALA A 20 -16.00 11.62 12.62
CA ALA A 20 -14.80 11.16 13.33
C ALA A 20 -14.91 9.75 13.92
N ASP A 21 -16.13 9.17 13.99
CA ASP A 21 -16.36 7.93 14.73
C ASP A 21 -16.61 6.69 13.84
N ARG A 22 -16.38 6.81 12.53
CA ARG A 22 -16.38 5.66 11.62
C ARG A 22 -14.97 5.14 11.48
N PRO A 23 -14.72 3.81 11.63
CA PRO A 23 -13.45 3.22 11.24
C PRO A 23 -13.17 3.64 9.80
N ARG A 24 -12.13 4.45 9.58
CA ARG A 24 -11.69 4.79 8.22
C ARG A 24 -10.95 3.59 7.69
N GLU A 25 -11.46 3.00 6.65
CA GLU A 25 -10.71 2.03 5.88
C GLU A 25 -9.48 2.72 5.33
N GLU A 26 -8.32 2.15 5.59
CA GLU A 26 -7.05 2.76 5.27
C GLU A 26 -6.35 1.87 4.28
N CYS A 27 -6.02 2.38 3.11
CA CYS A 27 -5.14 1.80 2.10
C CYS A 27 -5.27 0.26 1.89
N GLY A 28 -4.81 -0.23 0.77
CA GLY A 28 -4.68 -1.67 0.50
C GLY A 28 -3.35 -1.95 -0.17
N VAL A 29 -2.72 -3.07 0.22
CA VAL A 29 -1.52 -3.59 -0.44
C VAL A 29 -1.80 -4.94 -1.06
N PHE A 30 -1.18 -5.17 -2.21
CA PHE A 30 -1.20 -6.45 -2.91
C PHE A 30 0.18 -6.74 -3.47
N GLY A 31 0.61 -8.00 -3.46
CA GLY A 31 1.86 -8.45 -4.06
C GLY A 31 1.70 -9.80 -4.75
N ALA A 32 2.35 -9.99 -5.89
CA ALA A 32 2.35 -11.25 -6.62
C ALA A 32 3.77 -11.66 -7.01
N CYS A 33 4.09 -12.93 -6.77
CA CYS A 33 5.30 -13.59 -7.22
C CYS A 33 4.88 -14.79 -8.09
N MET A 34 5.01 -14.64 -9.39
CA MET A 34 4.43 -15.55 -10.38
C MET A 34 5.50 -16.42 -11.04
N ASN A 35 5.10 -17.61 -11.47
CA ASN A 35 5.95 -18.48 -12.27
C ASN A 35 6.22 -17.88 -13.66
N PRO A 36 7.32 -18.26 -14.34
CA PRO A 36 7.58 -17.83 -15.71
C PRO A 36 6.43 -18.13 -16.64
N GLY A 37 5.95 -17.11 -17.36
CA GLY A 37 4.80 -17.19 -18.26
C GLY A 37 3.52 -16.56 -17.73
N ALA A 38 3.41 -16.30 -16.41
CA ALA A 38 2.32 -15.53 -15.81
C ALA A 38 2.75 -14.06 -15.58
N ASP A 39 1.78 -13.16 -15.60
CA ASP A 39 2.00 -11.71 -15.47
C ASP A 39 1.70 -11.23 -14.05
N ALA A 40 2.76 -10.93 -13.28
CA ALA A 40 2.62 -10.47 -11.91
C ALA A 40 1.97 -9.07 -11.84
N ALA A 41 2.21 -8.19 -12.82
CA ALA A 41 1.63 -6.85 -12.83
C ALA A 41 0.12 -6.91 -13.10
N LEU A 42 -0.30 -7.75 -14.03
CA LEU A 42 -1.73 -7.97 -14.33
C LEU A 42 -2.44 -8.62 -13.13
N THR A 43 -1.83 -9.64 -12.51
CA THR A 43 -2.34 -10.25 -11.28
C THR A 43 -2.48 -9.22 -10.16
N THR A 44 -1.46 -8.37 -9.99
CA THR A 44 -1.49 -7.28 -8.99
C THR A 44 -2.59 -6.26 -9.31
N PHE A 45 -2.80 -5.90 -10.57
CA PHE A 45 -3.88 -5.00 -10.98
C PHE A 45 -5.25 -5.54 -10.56
N TYR A 46 -5.57 -6.81 -10.85
CA TYR A 46 -6.85 -7.40 -10.43
C TYR A 46 -6.99 -7.50 -8.91
N GLY A 47 -5.89 -7.78 -8.20
CA GLY A 47 -5.87 -7.72 -6.74
C GLY A 47 -6.19 -6.33 -6.20
N LEU A 48 -5.61 -5.27 -6.79
CA LEU A 48 -5.90 -3.89 -6.40
C LEU A 48 -7.33 -3.47 -6.73
N MET A 49 -7.89 -3.94 -7.86
CA MET A 49 -9.30 -3.73 -8.19
C MET A 49 -10.23 -4.26 -7.10
N SER A 50 -9.92 -5.43 -6.55
CA SER A 50 -10.68 -6.03 -5.44
C SER A 50 -10.50 -5.30 -4.11
N LEU A 51 -9.38 -4.58 -3.93
CA LEU A 51 -9.09 -3.74 -2.77
C LEU A 51 -9.53 -2.28 -2.93
N GLN A 52 -10.21 -1.92 -4.03
CA GLN A 52 -10.55 -0.53 -4.34
C GLN A 52 -11.45 0.13 -3.27
N HIS A 53 -12.25 -0.66 -2.55
CA HIS A 53 -13.05 -0.18 -1.41
C HIS A 53 -12.19 0.35 -0.26
N ARG A 54 -10.91 -0.04 -0.16
CA ARG A 54 -9.96 0.43 0.85
C ARG A 54 -9.28 1.75 0.47
N GLY A 55 -9.20 2.09 -0.82
CA GLY A 55 -8.54 3.30 -1.27
C GLY A 55 -8.97 3.70 -2.68
N GLN A 56 -9.37 4.96 -2.87
CA GLN A 56 -9.94 5.48 -4.12
C GLN A 56 -9.22 6.73 -4.64
N ASP A 57 -8.24 7.25 -3.88
CA ASP A 57 -7.60 8.52 -4.23
C ASP A 57 -6.39 8.35 -5.16
N SER A 58 -5.69 7.25 -5.04
CA SER A 58 -4.59 6.93 -5.95
C SER A 58 -4.26 5.45 -5.95
N ALA A 59 -3.61 5.00 -7.02
CA ALA A 59 -3.15 3.63 -7.18
C ALA A 59 -1.73 3.59 -7.76
N GLY A 60 -0.98 2.54 -7.44
CA GLY A 60 0.35 2.33 -8.00
C GLY A 60 0.74 0.86 -8.00
N ILE A 61 1.53 0.47 -9.02
CA ILE A 61 2.15 -0.86 -9.13
C ILE A 61 3.63 -0.66 -9.45
N ALA A 62 4.48 -1.37 -8.70
CA ALA A 62 5.87 -1.57 -9.05
C ALA A 62 6.10 -3.04 -9.42
N SER A 63 6.80 -3.29 -10.53
CA SER A 63 7.17 -4.63 -10.99
C SER A 63 8.67 -4.79 -11.09
N SER A 64 9.16 -6.02 -10.92
CA SER A 64 10.56 -6.35 -11.03
C SER A 64 10.81 -7.46 -12.05
N HIS A 65 11.85 -7.27 -12.84
CA HIS A 65 12.46 -8.30 -13.67
C HIS A 65 13.95 -8.38 -13.32
N GLY A 66 14.24 -8.94 -12.14
CA GLY A 66 15.59 -9.06 -11.59
C GLY A 66 16.16 -7.74 -11.09
N GLU A 67 17.06 -7.11 -11.85
CA GLU A 67 17.79 -5.92 -11.40
C GLU A 67 17.02 -4.59 -11.58
N ARG A 68 15.95 -4.59 -12.37
CA ARG A 68 15.20 -3.38 -12.70
C ARG A 68 13.82 -3.39 -12.10
N VAL A 69 13.52 -2.31 -11.40
CA VAL A 69 12.16 -2.01 -10.93
C VAL A 69 11.54 -0.98 -11.87
N ARG A 70 10.33 -1.26 -12.33
CA ARG A 70 9.46 -0.34 -13.07
C ARG A 70 8.30 0.03 -12.20
N VAL A 71 7.82 1.26 -12.31
CA VAL A 71 6.68 1.73 -11.54
C VAL A 71 5.75 2.55 -12.42
N VAL A 72 4.46 2.31 -12.28
CA VAL A 72 3.38 3.16 -12.78
C VAL A 72 2.49 3.47 -11.60
N LYS A 73 2.19 4.74 -11.38
CA LYS A 73 1.33 5.20 -10.31
C LYS A 73 0.72 6.55 -10.68
N GLY A 74 -0.44 6.85 -10.13
CA GLY A 74 -1.14 8.10 -10.38
C GLY A 74 -2.35 8.27 -9.48
N PRO A 75 -2.95 9.49 -9.46
CA PRO A 75 -4.22 9.74 -8.80
C PRO A 75 -5.35 9.02 -9.52
N GLY A 76 -6.42 8.69 -8.77
CA GLY A 76 -7.62 8.03 -9.26
C GLY A 76 -7.69 6.54 -8.96
N LEU A 77 -8.72 5.91 -9.50
CA LEU A 77 -9.00 4.49 -9.32
C LEU A 77 -7.98 3.62 -10.08
N ALA A 78 -7.78 2.40 -9.63
CA ALA A 78 -6.88 1.46 -10.30
C ALA A 78 -7.21 1.29 -11.80
N ALA A 79 -8.50 1.22 -12.16
CA ALA A 79 -8.93 1.13 -13.55
C ALA A 79 -8.62 2.39 -14.39
N GLU A 80 -8.47 3.55 -13.76
CA GLU A 80 -8.13 4.81 -14.43
C GLU A 80 -6.62 4.96 -14.60
N VAL A 81 -5.83 4.46 -13.64
CA VAL A 81 -4.36 4.53 -13.67
C VAL A 81 -3.77 3.45 -14.57
N PHE A 82 -4.34 2.22 -14.55
CA PHE A 82 -3.77 1.05 -15.23
C PHE A 82 -4.56 0.65 -16.49
N HIS A 83 -4.50 1.47 -17.53
CA HIS A 83 -4.92 1.09 -18.86
C HIS A 83 -3.86 0.20 -19.55
N GLU A 84 -4.18 -0.38 -20.69
CA GLU A 84 -3.37 -1.37 -21.39
C GLU A 84 -1.91 -0.95 -21.59
N ASP A 85 -1.68 0.30 -22.08
CA ASP A 85 -0.33 0.83 -22.28
C ASP A 85 0.46 1.01 -20.98
N ALA A 86 -0.24 1.26 -19.86
CA ALA A 86 0.39 1.39 -18.55
C ALA A 86 0.84 0.03 -18.03
N LEU A 87 -0.02 -1.00 -18.14
CA LEU A 87 0.31 -2.38 -17.77
C LEU A 87 1.40 -2.96 -18.65
N ALA A 88 1.40 -2.69 -19.95
CA ALA A 88 2.45 -3.15 -20.87
C ALA A 88 3.86 -2.65 -20.51
N ARG A 89 3.97 -1.53 -19.76
CA ARG A 89 5.25 -1.03 -19.24
C ARG A 89 5.72 -1.76 -17.99
N LEU A 90 4.82 -2.50 -17.32
CA LEU A 90 5.10 -3.23 -16.09
C LEU A 90 5.35 -4.70 -16.45
N SER A 91 6.56 -5.05 -16.83
CA SER A 91 6.94 -6.44 -17.10
C SER A 91 7.69 -7.02 -15.90
N GLY A 92 7.45 -8.29 -15.58
CA GLY A 92 8.17 -9.00 -14.53
C GLY A 92 7.35 -10.12 -13.90
N TYR A 93 8.06 -10.96 -13.16
CA TYR A 93 7.44 -12.09 -12.44
C TYR A 93 7.07 -11.72 -11.00
N VAL A 94 7.46 -10.54 -10.55
CA VAL A 94 7.20 -10.05 -9.21
C VAL A 94 6.66 -8.63 -9.30
N ALA A 95 5.57 -8.36 -8.59
CA ALA A 95 4.99 -7.02 -8.52
C ALA A 95 4.38 -6.77 -7.14
N ILE A 96 4.41 -5.52 -6.70
CA ILE A 96 3.68 -5.03 -5.54
C ILE A 96 2.83 -3.83 -5.93
N GLY A 97 1.67 -3.70 -5.32
CA GLY A 97 0.74 -2.63 -5.59
C GLY A 97 0.13 -2.03 -4.34
N HIS A 98 -0.41 -0.84 -4.50
CA HIS A 98 -1.03 -0.07 -3.45
C HIS A 98 -2.24 0.70 -3.97
N VAL A 99 -3.33 0.74 -3.18
CA VAL A 99 -4.44 1.68 -3.30
C VAL A 99 -4.48 2.55 -2.06
N ARG A 100 -4.61 3.87 -2.26
CA ARG A 100 -4.54 4.86 -1.19
C ARG A 100 -5.91 5.43 -0.87
N ASN A 101 -6.19 5.56 0.42
CA ASN A 101 -7.21 6.44 0.95
C ASN A 101 -6.51 7.58 1.69
N ALA A 102 -6.58 8.79 1.16
CA ALA A 102 -5.99 9.96 1.79
C ALA A 102 -6.89 10.43 2.94
N ALA A 103 -6.36 10.46 4.16
CA ALA A 103 -7.08 10.94 5.34
C ALA A 103 -7.43 12.44 5.26
N ARG A 104 -6.77 13.19 4.38
CA ARG A 104 -7.02 14.58 3.99
C ARG A 104 -6.90 14.69 2.48
N ALA A 105 -7.63 15.64 1.91
CA ALA A 105 -7.54 16.04 0.50
C ALA A 105 -6.23 16.82 0.22
N ASP A 106 -5.12 16.39 0.79
CA ASP A 106 -3.81 16.91 0.43
C ASP A 106 -3.42 16.24 -0.88
N GLU A 107 -3.53 16.97 -1.96
CA GLU A 107 -3.22 16.64 -3.35
C GLU A 107 -1.71 16.39 -3.56
N ASP A 108 -1.05 15.70 -2.62
CA ASP A 108 0.37 15.42 -2.74
C ASP A 108 0.59 14.10 -3.49
N ASP A 109 0.69 14.21 -4.81
CA ASP A 109 1.05 13.11 -5.71
C ASP A 109 2.40 12.47 -5.34
N THR A 110 3.24 13.18 -4.59
CA THR A 110 4.53 12.65 -4.14
C THR A 110 4.39 11.52 -3.12
N ALA A 111 3.23 11.46 -2.43
CA ALA A 111 2.93 10.42 -1.45
C ALA A 111 2.31 9.13 -2.04
N ILE A 112 2.10 9.07 -3.36
CA ILE A 112 1.55 7.88 -4.03
C ILE A 112 2.57 6.75 -3.97
N GLN A 113 2.12 5.58 -3.53
CA GLN A 113 2.94 4.36 -3.41
C GLN A 113 2.72 3.42 -4.64
N PRO A 114 3.66 2.46 -4.88
CA PRO A 114 4.89 2.14 -4.14
C PRO A 114 6.00 3.19 -4.29
N PHE A 115 6.87 3.27 -3.26
CA PHE A 115 8.12 4.03 -3.33
C PHE A 115 9.25 3.15 -3.85
N VAL A 116 10.05 3.68 -4.77
CA VAL A 116 11.21 2.97 -5.32
C VAL A 116 12.48 3.60 -4.79
N PHE A 117 13.36 2.76 -4.27
CA PHE A 117 14.66 3.14 -3.70
C PHE A 117 15.78 2.51 -4.49
N ARG A 118 16.84 3.29 -4.68
CA ARG A 118 18.13 2.77 -5.12
C ARG A 118 19.04 2.69 -3.90
N TYR A 119 19.58 1.52 -3.65
CA TYR A 119 20.45 1.25 -2.51
C TYR A 119 21.66 0.40 -2.95
N THR A 120 22.58 0.07 -2.04
CA THR A 120 23.82 -0.67 -2.38
C THR A 120 23.58 -2.07 -2.95
N GLY A 121 22.43 -2.70 -2.62
CA GLY A 121 22.03 -4.00 -3.16
C GLY A 121 21.26 -3.92 -4.49
N GLY A 122 21.04 -2.73 -5.06
CA GLY A 122 20.30 -2.55 -6.31
C GLY A 122 19.10 -1.63 -6.20
N MET A 123 17.92 -2.13 -6.57
CA MET A 123 16.66 -1.40 -6.46
C MET A 123 15.66 -2.19 -5.62
N MET A 124 14.86 -1.48 -4.82
CA MET A 124 13.72 -2.05 -4.12
C MET A 124 12.50 -1.15 -4.27
N ALA A 125 11.32 -1.73 -4.11
CA ALA A 125 10.06 -1.00 -3.99
C ALA A 125 9.38 -1.33 -2.66
N VAL A 126 8.71 -0.34 -2.08
CA VAL A 126 8.02 -0.46 -0.78
C VAL A 126 6.59 0.01 -0.91
N ALA A 127 5.64 -0.81 -0.46
CA ALA A 127 4.24 -0.47 -0.27
C ALA A 127 3.83 -0.71 1.18
N HIS A 128 3.11 0.24 1.76
CA HIS A 128 2.79 0.28 3.18
C HIS A 128 1.30 0.58 3.39
N ASN A 129 0.64 -0.22 4.19
CA ASN A 129 -0.70 0.01 4.69
C ASN A 129 -0.65 0.16 6.20
N GLY A 130 -1.01 1.33 6.71
CA GLY A 130 -1.04 1.63 8.12
C GLY A 130 -0.49 3.01 8.47
N SER A 131 -0.03 3.15 9.70
CA SER A 131 0.59 4.38 10.22
C SER A 131 1.64 4.05 11.27
N ILE A 132 2.80 4.73 11.20
CA ILE A 132 3.83 4.68 12.23
C ILE A 132 3.76 5.94 13.11
N THR A 133 3.63 5.73 14.41
CA THR A 133 3.42 6.81 15.38
C THR A 133 4.69 7.64 15.62
N ASN A 134 5.85 7.04 15.42
CA ASN A 134 7.15 7.69 15.56
C ASN A 134 7.78 8.18 14.25
N GLY A 135 7.01 8.22 13.14
CA GLY A 135 7.48 8.57 11.80
C GLY A 135 8.21 9.91 11.74
N LYS A 136 7.69 10.94 12.42
CA LYS A 136 8.34 12.25 12.49
C LYS A 136 9.73 12.20 13.14
N ALA A 137 9.88 11.49 14.26
CA ALA A 137 11.15 11.35 14.96
C ALA A 137 12.17 10.56 14.12
N LEU A 138 11.71 9.51 13.42
CA LEU A 138 12.53 8.74 12.49
C LEU A 138 13.00 9.58 11.30
N ARG A 139 12.11 10.38 10.72
CA ARG A 139 12.41 11.32 9.64
C ARG A 139 13.49 12.32 10.04
N GLU A 140 13.33 12.95 11.20
CA GLU A 140 14.33 13.86 11.73
C GLU A 140 15.70 13.18 11.98
N ARG A 141 15.70 11.95 12.52
CA ARG A 141 16.90 11.15 12.75
C ARG A 141 17.63 10.84 11.45
N LEU A 142 16.90 10.40 10.43
CA LEU A 142 17.43 10.07 9.11
C LEU A 142 17.91 11.32 8.36
N GLY A 143 17.17 12.44 8.45
CA GLY A 143 17.56 13.71 7.86
C GLY A 143 18.88 14.24 8.40
N ARG A 144 19.14 14.11 9.72
CA ARG A 144 20.45 14.46 10.32
C ARG A 144 21.61 13.62 9.78
N SER A 145 21.33 12.43 9.25
CA SER A 145 22.32 11.56 8.60
C SER A 145 22.38 11.75 7.07
N GLY A 146 21.72 12.77 6.53
CA GLY A 146 21.81 13.17 5.13
C GLY A 146 20.73 12.53 4.23
N VAL A 147 19.72 11.84 4.77
CA VAL A 147 18.59 11.36 3.97
C VAL A 147 17.71 12.54 3.58
N VAL A 148 17.41 12.67 2.29
CA VAL A 148 16.50 13.67 1.74
C VAL A 148 15.18 13.00 1.40
N PHE A 149 14.10 13.49 1.97
CA PHE A 149 12.74 13.02 1.73
C PHE A 149 12.06 13.84 0.64
N GLN A 150 11.23 13.20 -0.16
CA GLN A 150 10.47 13.82 -1.25
C GLN A 150 8.98 13.94 -0.91
N SER A 151 8.53 13.27 0.14
CA SER A 151 7.13 13.24 0.58
C SER A 151 7.03 13.16 2.10
N GLU A 152 5.82 13.29 2.62
CA GLU A 152 5.51 13.06 4.03
C GLU A 152 5.09 11.60 4.32
N SER A 153 5.19 10.70 3.34
CA SER A 153 4.75 9.31 3.48
C SER A 153 5.63 8.50 4.45
N ASP A 154 4.98 7.73 5.32
CA ASP A 154 5.65 6.77 6.21
C ASP A 154 6.42 5.70 5.42
N ALA A 155 5.91 5.30 4.23
CA ALA A 155 6.58 4.33 3.37
C ALA A 155 7.97 4.78 2.93
N GLU A 156 8.19 6.09 2.77
CA GLU A 156 9.49 6.65 2.44
C GLU A 156 10.48 6.54 3.61
N VAL A 157 9.99 6.77 4.83
CA VAL A 157 10.78 6.57 6.07
C VAL A 157 11.18 5.10 6.23
N ILE A 158 10.22 4.19 6.06
CA ILE A 158 10.43 2.74 6.18
C ILE A 158 11.48 2.26 5.15
N GLY A 159 11.31 2.63 3.88
CA GLY A 159 12.26 2.24 2.85
C GLY A 159 13.67 2.79 3.08
N SER A 160 13.77 4.03 3.59
CA SER A 160 15.04 4.63 3.97
C SER A 160 15.73 3.89 5.13
N LEU A 161 14.97 3.39 6.11
CA LEU A 161 15.51 2.55 7.18
C LEU A 161 16.04 1.22 6.63
N VAL A 162 15.25 0.52 5.81
CA VAL A 162 15.66 -0.74 5.18
C VAL A 162 16.94 -0.55 4.35
N ALA A 163 17.00 0.52 3.54
CA ALA A 163 18.20 0.84 2.76
C ALA A 163 19.42 1.09 3.65
N ARG A 164 19.23 1.81 4.77
CA ARG A 164 20.28 2.13 5.73
C ARG A 164 20.85 0.88 6.41
N TYR A 165 20.00 -0.10 6.74
CA TYR A 165 20.41 -1.31 7.45
C TYR A 165 20.82 -2.46 6.54
N TYR A 166 20.87 -2.25 5.23
CA TYR A 166 21.12 -3.31 4.24
C TYR A 166 22.45 -4.04 4.40
N SER A 167 23.43 -3.47 5.10
CA SER A 167 24.67 -4.19 5.45
C SER A 167 24.42 -5.48 6.25
N LEU A 168 23.25 -5.66 6.84
CA LEU A 168 22.80 -6.87 7.54
C LEU A 168 22.15 -7.91 6.59
N GLY A 169 22.13 -7.63 5.27
CA GLY A 169 21.29 -8.34 4.30
C GLY A 169 19.83 -7.88 4.36
N MET A 170 19.00 -8.26 3.36
CA MET A 170 17.64 -7.73 3.26
C MET A 170 16.76 -8.13 4.45
N ILE A 171 16.79 -9.40 4.87
CA ILE A 171 15.99 -9.87 6.02
C ILE A 171 16.44 -9.14 7.30
N GLY A 172 17.73 -9.13 7.61
CA GLY A 172 18.24 -8.43 8.79
C GLY A 172 17.99 -6.92 8.76
N ALA A 173 17.98 -6.30 7.56
CA ALA A 173 17.64 -4.88 7.40
C ALA A 173 16.17 -4.63 7.72
N ILE A 174 15.27 -5.50 7.28
CA ILE A 174 13.83 -5.41 7.58
C ILE A 174 13.58 -5.62 9.07
N GLU A 175 14.15 -6.69 9.67
CA GLU A 175 14.03 -6.96 11.11
C GLU A 175 14.54 -5.79 11.94
N ARG A 176 15.70 -5.24 11.60
CA ARG A 176 16.25 -4.07 12.30
C ARG A 176 15.40 -2.81 12.10
N ALA A 177 14.79 -2.63 10.92
CA ALA A 177 13.86 -1.54 10.70
C ALA A 177 12.59 -1.71 11.57
N MET A 178 12.05 -2.94 11.69
CA MET A 178 10.89 -3.23 12.53
C MET A 178 11.13 -2.90 14.01
N GLU A 179 12.35 -3.08 14.53
CA GLU A 179 12.70 -2.69 15.88
C GLU A 179 12.64 -1.16 16.11
N ASP A 180 12.84 -0.38 15.05
CA ASP A 180 12.75 1.08 15.11
C ASP A 180 11.31 1.61 14.89
N LEU A 181 10.42 0.81 14.29
CA LEU A 181 9.06 1.23 13.95
C LEU A 181 8.10 1.04 15.12
N GLU A 182 7.31 2.07 15.41
CA GLU A 182 6.21 2.03 16.37
C GLU A 182 4.90 2.32 15.62
N GLY A 183 3.90 1.45 15.76
CA GLY A 183 2.61 1.66 15.10
C GLY A 183 1.98 0.39 14.57
N ALA A 184 0.96 0.56 13.74
CA ALA A 184 0.21 -0.52 13.12
C ALA A 184 0.46 -0.51 11.61
N TYR A 185 1.00 -1.60 11.06
CA TYR A 185 1.36 -1.65 9.64
C TYR A 185 1.33 -3.06 9.05
N SER A 186 1.01 -3.12 7.76
CA SER A 186 1.44 -4.20 6.88
C SER A 186 2.27 -3.60 5.74
N LEU A 187 3.34 -4.28 5.38
CA LEU A 187 4.41 -3.75 4.54
C LEU A 187 4.80 -4.80 3.51
N LEU A 188 4.95 -4.38 2.26
CA LEU A 188 5.55 -5.17 1.20
C LEU A 188 6.85 -4.51 0.76
N VAL A 189 7.94 -5.26 0.83
CA VAL A 189 9.25 -4.87 0.28
C VAL A 189 9.58 -5.81 -0.87
N MET A 190 9.67 -5.28 -2.08
CA MET A 190 10.08 -6.01 -3.26
C MET A 190 11.54 -5.69 -3.58
N ALA A 191 12.40 -6.68 -3.63
CA ALA A 191 13.80 -6.53 -4.02
C ALA A 191 14.24 -7.73 -4.89
N GLY A 192 14.80 -7.44 -6.06
CA GLY A 192 15.09 -8.47 -7.05
C GLY A 192 13.83 -9.22 -7.46
N ASN A 193 13.82 -10.54 -7.27
CA ASN A 193 12.69 -11.43 -7.57
C ASN A 193 11.96 -11.90 -6.30
N THR A 194 12.07 -11.17 -5.20
CA THR A 194 11.50 -11.56 -3.91
C THR A 194 10.59 -10.47 -3.36
N ILE A 195 9.46 -10.88 -2.78
CA ILE A 195 8.62 -10.03 -1.94
C ILE A 195 8.81 -10.48 -0.50
N TYR A 196 9.11 -9.53 0.36
CA TYR A 196 9.11 -9.67 1.80
C TYR A 196 7.81 -9.05 2.31
N ALA A 197 6.92 -9.90 2.83
CA ALA A 197 5.67 -9.50 3.44
C ALA A 197 5.86 -9.41 4.94
N VAL A 198 5.52 -8.26 5.52
CA VAL A 198 5.80 -7.93 6.91
C VAL A 198 4.55 -7.39 7.57
N ARG A 199 4.27 -7.84 8.78
CA ARG A 199 3.15 -7.39 9.60
C ARG A 199 3.67 -6.85 10.92
N ASP A 200 3.02 -5.84 11.49
CA ASP A 200 3.39 -5.36 12.82
C ASP A 200 3.29 -6.46 13.87
N PRO A 201 4.08 -6.38 14.98
CA PRO A 201 4.15 -7.47 15.98
C PRO A 201 2.83 -7.83 16.63
N TYR A 202 1.84 -6.92 16.59
CA TYR A 202 0.52 -7.12 17.19
C TYR A 202 -0.53 -7.56 16.16
N GLY A 203 -0.19 -7.52 14.88
CA GLY A 203 -1.09 -7.91 13.79
C GLY A 203 -2.30 -7.00 13.63
N PHE A 204 -2.16 -5.70 13.90
CA PHE A 204 -3.26 -4.75 13.78
C PHE A 204 -3.75 -4.57 12.35
N ARG A 205 -2.81 -4.57 11.38
CA ARG A 205 -3.20 -4.48 9.97
C ARG A 205 -3.32 -5.86 9.36
N PRO A 206 -4.38 -6.10 8.57
CA PRO A 206 -4.57 -7.41 7.95
C PRO A 206 -3.51 -7.65 6.87
N LEU A 207 -3.10 -8.91 6.74
CA LEU A 207 -2.22 -9.37 5.68
C LEU A 207 -2.39 -10.88 5.53
N ALA A 208 -2.87 -11.33 4.38
CA ALA A 208 -3.08 -12.73 4.04
C ALA A 208 -2.19 -13.14 2.88
N VAL A 209 -1.76 -14.40 2.88
CA VAL A 209 -0.94 -15.02 1.82
C VAL A 209 -1.75 -16.13 1.16
N GLY A 210 -1.68 -16.22 -0.16
CA GLY A 210 -2.32 -17.29 -0.92
C GLY A 210 -1.39 -17.86 -1.98
N SER A 211 -1.66 -19.08 -2.42
CA SER A 211 -0.95 -19.73 -3.51
C SER A 211 -1.86 -20.40 -4.51
N SER A 212 -1.34 -20.57 -5.72
CA SER A 212 -1.94 -21.33 -6.81
C SER A 212 -0.82 -22.04 -7.58
N PRO A 213 -1.14 -22.91 -8.55
CA PRO A 213 -0.14 -23.49 -9.44
C PRO A 213 0.68 -22.43 -10.21
N GLU A 214 0.16 -21.22 -10.38
CA GLU A 214 0.80 -20.13 -11.12
C GLU A 214 1.75 -19.28 -10.26
N GLY A 215 1.68 -19.37 -8.92
CA GLY A 215 2.54 -18.59 -8.04
C GLY A 215 1.96 -18.32 -6.66
N TRP A 216 2.45 -17.25 -6.06
CA TRP A 216 2.09 -16.78 -4.72
C TRP A 216 1.59 -15.34 -4.78
N ALA A 217 0.64 -15.02 -3.93
CA ALA A 217 0.22 -13.63 -3.73
C ALA A 217 0.06 -13.32 -2.24
N VAL A 218 0.15 -12.04 -1.92
CA VAL A 218 -0.08 -11.49 -0.58
C VAL A 218 -0.98 -10.26 -0.71
N ALA A 219 -1.95 -10.12 0.17
CA ALA A 219 -2.95 -9.06 0.10
C ALA A 219 -3.38 -8.59 1.48
N SER A 220 -3.87 -7.35 1.56
CA SER A 220 -4.53 -6.84 2.77
C SER A 220 -5.80 -7.62 3.12
N GLU A 221 -6.49 -8.21 2.13
CA GLU A 221 -7.72 -8.99 2.35
C GLU A 221 -7.78 -10.21 1.43
N THR A 222 -8.40 -11.28 1.94
CA THR A 222 -8.55 -12.55 1.22
C THR A 222 -9.41 -12.43 -0.04
N CYS A 223 -10.38 -11.50 -0.08
CA CYS A 223 -11.18 -11.27 -1.29
C CYS A 223 -10.32 -10.91 -2.52
N ALA A 224 -9.17 -10.26 -2.31
CA ALA A 224 -8.25 -9.96 -3.38
C ALA A 224 -7.45 -11.19 -3.85
N LEU A 225 -7.18 -12.13 -2.95
CA LEU A 225 -6.59 -13.43 -3.27
C LEU A 225 -7.58 -14.29 -4.06
N ASP A 226 -8.85 -14.32 -3.63
CA ASP A 226 -9.93 -15.04 -4.34
C ASP A 226 -10.09 -14.53 -5.78
N ALA A 227 -10.07 -13.20 -5.96
CA ALA A 227 -10.26 -12.57 -7.27
C ALA A 227 -9.17 -12.94 -8.29
N VAL A 228 -7.99 -13.34 -7.82
CA VAL A 228 -6.87 -13.77 -8.68
C VAL A 228 -6.62 -15.28 -8.63
N GLY A 229 -7.56 -16.05 -8.05
CA GLY A 229 -7.53 -17.51 -8.06
C GLY A 229 -6.51 -18.16 -7.13
N MET A 230 -6.11 -17.48 -6.05
CA MET A 230 -5.27 -18.05 -5.00
C MET A 230 -6.13 -18.89 -4.04
N THR A 231 -5.95 -20.19 -4.06
CA THR A 231 -6.87 -21.16 -3.38
C THR A 231 -6.37 -21.65 -2.04
N ASP A 232 -5.05 -21.69 -1.80
CA ASP A 232 -4.46 -22.05 -0.50
C ASP A 232 -4.10 -20.75 0.24
N GLN A 233 -4.96 -20.33 1.16
CA GLN A 233 -4.86 -19.03 1.83
C GLN A 233 -4.57 -19.19 3.32
N ARG A 234 -3.76 -18.25 3.87
CA ARG A 234 -3.39 -18.17 5.30
C ARG A 234 -3.29 -16.70 5.72
N ASP A 235 -3.74 -16.41 6.92
CA ASP A 235 -3.62 -15.11 7.60
C ASP A 235 -2.37 -15.02 8.49
#